data_0224fc2590b082cad36a8e6a0035a41a
#
_entry.id   0224fc2590b082cad36a8e6a0035a41a
#
_cell.length_a   1.000
_cell.length_b   1.000
_cell.length_c   1.000
_cell.angle_alpha   90.00
_cell.angle_beta   90.00
_cell.angle_gamma   90.00
#
_symmetry.space_group_name_H-M   'P 1'
#
loop_
_entity.id
_entity.type
_entity.pdbx_description
1 polymer ?
#
loop_
_entity_poly.entity_id
_entity_poly.type
_entity_poly.pdbx_seq_one_letter_code
_entity_poly.pdbx_strand_id
1 'polypeptide(L)'
;MTAIGLRLLAALALTTLSMLVKLAGEQGVHLAEMIFWRQAVTLLVMIGFASATVGLAALKPVRFGAHVVRSVFGIIGMALVYGAVILLPLAEATTLNFTAPIWAVILSMLLLKEKIGRYRWSAVAIGFVGILIVTQPGGTPVDPTGIAVGLAAAFMVALISIQIQDLNKTEGSTSIVFWFCLLTAPVAALSLPFVGKAHSTEAWLLLGGIGLSGAAAQLLLTNSLRYGSAATVIVMDYTALLWATLYGWQVFDELPAPTTWIGAPIIILAGSIIVLREGHLARQKRRATALEEPLPPQTR
;
A
#
# COMPACT_ATOMS: atom_id res chain seq x y z
N MET A 1 18.30 7.89 -9.89
CA MET A 1 18.65 6.54 -9.36
C MET A 1 18.18 6.31 -7.93
N THR A 2 18.35 7.27 -7.03
CA THR A 2 17.97 7.13 -5.60
C THR A 2 16.49 6.78 -5.37
N ALA A 3 15.53 7.41 -6.09
CA ALA A 3 14.11 7.14 -5.93
C ALA A 3 13.70 5.72 -6.32
N ILE A 4 14.26 5.18 -7.41
CA ILE A 4 14.02 3.82 -7.86
C ILE A 4 14.57 2.81 -6.86
N GLY A 5 15.80 3.00 -6.37
CA GLY A 5 16.40 2.13 -5.36
C GLY A 5 15.59 2.10 -4.06
N LEU A 6 15.16 3.27 -3.57
CA LEU A 6 14.30 3.38 -2.39
C LEU A 6 12.95 2.67 -2.58
N ARG A 7 12.36 2.73 -3.79
CA ARG A 7 11.09 2.06 -4.07
C ARG A 7 11.23 0.55 -4.17
N LEU A 8 12.29 0.05 -4.79
CA LEU A 8 12.60 -1.37 -4.82
C LEU A 8 12.77 -1.94 -3.40
N LEU A 9 13.51 -1.22 -2.54
CA LEU A 9 13.66 -1.60 -1.13
C LEU A 9 12.33 -1.50 -0.38
N ALA A 10 11.47 -0.52 -0.69
CA ALA A 10 10.14 -0.42 -0.12
C ALA A 10 9.26 -1.62 -0.52
N ALA A 11 9.28 -2.03 -1.80
CA ALA A 11 8.57 -3.21 -2.29
C ALA A 11 9.05 -4.48 -1.59
N LEU A 12 10.37 -4.66 -1.45
CA LEU A 12 10.93 -5.76 -0.69
C LEU A 12 10.48 -5.74 0.78
N ALA A 13 10.57 -4.58 1.46
CA ALA A 13 10.18 -4.46 2.86
C ALA A 13 8.68 -4.71 3.08
N LEU A 14 7.81 -4.27 2.15
CA LEU A 14 6.37 -4.55 2.17
C LEU A 14 6.08 -6.03 1.98
N THR A 15 6.78 -6.70 1.06
CA THR A 15 6.59 -8.14 0.83
C THR A 15 7.14 -8.95 1.98
N THR A 16 8.28 -8.55 2.58
CA THR A 16 8.80 -9.16 3.82
C THR A 16 7.80 -9.00 4.96
N LEU A 17 7.21 -7.83 5.12
CA LEU A 17 6.14 -7.60 6.09
C LEU A 17 4.97 -8.57 5.87
N SER A 18 4.51 -8.74 4.63
CA SER A 18 3.41 -9.65 4.28
C SER A 18 3.76 -11.11 4.58
N MET A 19 4.99 -11.52 4.28
CA MET A 19 5.52 -12.85 4.64
C MET A 19 5.48 -13.07 6.16
N LEU A 20 5.98 -12.11 6.95
CA LEU A 20 5.99 -12.21 8.42
C LEU A 20 4.56 -12.25 8.99
N VAL A 21 3.62 -11.50 8.42
CA VAL A 21 2.20 -11.54 8.79
C VAL A 21 1.61 -12.93 8.53
N LYS A 22 1.91 -13.56 7.38
CA LYS A 22 1.44 -14.90 7.06
C LYS A 22 2.03 -15.91 8.05
N LEU A 23 3.34 -15.90 8.29
CA LEU A 23 3.98 -16.78 9.27
C LEU A 23 3.41 -16.62 10.68
N ALA A 24 3.17 -15.39 11.14
CA ALA A 24 2.57 -15.14 12.44
C ALA A 24 1.12 -15.67 12.51
N GLY A 25 0.38 -15.58 11.39
CA GLY A 25 -0.96 -16.15 11.25
C GLY A 25 -0.96 -17.66 11.37
N GLU A 26 -0.01 -18.36 10.75
CA GLU A 26 0.18 -19.81 10.85
C GLU A 26 0.52 -20.27 12.28
N GLN A 27 1.22 -19.43 13.06
CA GLN A 27 1.47 -19.66 14.48
C GLN A 27 0.28 -19.30 15.38
N GLY A 28 -0.87 -18.94 14.82
CA GLY A 28 -2.10 -18.62 15.55
C GLY A 28 -2.11 -17.26 16.23
N VAL A 29 -1.21 -16.34 15.84
CA VAL A 29 -1.26 -14.95 16.28
C VAL A 29 -2.48 -14.28 15.64
N HIS A 30 -3.28 -13.62 16.47
CA HIS A 30 -4.50 -12.98 15.97
C HIS A 30 -4.18 -11.71 15.17
N LEU A 31 -4.91 -11.50 14.06
CA LEU A 31 -4.72 -10.37 13.14
C LEU A 31 -4.68 -9.00 13.85
N ALA A 32 -5.58 -8.78 14.81
CA ALA A 32 -5.64 -7.52 15.55
C ALA A 32 -4.39 -7.29 16.42
N GLU A 33 -3.78 -8.35 16.92
CA GLU A 33 -2.53 -8.29 17.66
C GLU A 33 -1.34 -7.95 16.76
N MET A 34 -1.26 -8.52 15.55
CA MET A 34 -0.27 -8.13 14.53
C MET A 34 -0.41 -6.65 14.16
N ILE A 35 -1.64 -6.15 13.99
CA ILE A 35 -1.90 -4.74 13.72
C ILE A 35 -1.41 -3.87 14.88
N PHE A 36 -1.72 -4.24 16.12
CA PHE A 36 -1.27 -3.50 17.29
C PHE A 36 0.25 -3.39 17.33
N TRP A 37 0.97 -4.52 17.30
CA TRP A 37 2.44 -4.52 17.40
C TRP A 37 3.10 -3.80 16.24
N ARG A 38 2.57 -3.95 15.03
CA ARG A 38 3.04 -3.15 13.89
C ARG A 38 2.93 -1.66 14.17
N GLN A 39 1.78 -1.19 14.64
CA GLN A 39 1.56 0.23 14.88
C GLN A 39 2.38 0.75 16.06
N ALA A 40 2.46 -0.01 17.15
CA ALA A 40 3.21 0.36 18.35
C ALA A 40 4.72 0.50 18.05
N VAL A 41 5.31 -0.50 17.40
CA VAL A 41 6.74 -0.47 17.03
C VAL A 41 7.00 0.64 16.00
N THR A 42 6.15 0.78 14.97
CA THR A 42 6.29 1.87 13.99
C THR A 42 6.19 3.24 14.66
N LEU A 43 5.28 3.43 15.63
CA LEU A 43 5.14 4.67 16.37
C LEU A 43 6.43 5.04 17.13
N LEU A 44 7.03 4.07 17.83
CA LEU A 44 8.30 4.28 18.54
C LEU A 44 9.43 4.66 17.58
N VAL A 45 9.52 3.95 16.45
CA VAL A 45 10.51 4.28 15.39
C VAL A 45 10.26 5.69 14.84
N MET A 46 9.00 6.09 14.62
CA MET A 46 8.68 7.43 14.11
C MET A 46 9.00 8.53 15.11
N ILE A 47 8.78 8.32 16.41
CA ILE A 47 9.17 9.27 17.46
C ILE A 47 10.71 9.42 17.47
N GLY A 48 11.44 8.31 17.47
CA GLY A 48 12.90 8.34 17.40
C GLY A 48 13.43 9.02 16.14
N PHE A 49 12.86 8.71 14.98
CA PHE A 49 13.24 9.34 13.72
C PHE A 49 12.94 10.84 13.71
N ALA A 50 11.76 11.24 14.16
CA ALA A 50 11.38 12.65 14.20
C ALA A 50 12.25 13.45 15.15
N SER A 51 12.56 12.93 16.36
CA SER A 51 13.43 13.59 17.33
C SER A 51 14.86 13.77 16.81
N ALA A 52 15.36 12.80 16.01
CA ALA A 52 16.71 12.83 15.47
C ALA A 52 16.87 13.70 14.20
N THR A 53 15.76 13.99 13.47
CA THR A 53 15.83 14.61 12.14
C THR A 53 15.08 15.94 12.03
N VAL A 54 13.74 15.88 12.06
CA VAL A 54 12.86 17.04 11.77
C VAL A 54 12.38 17.79 13.01
N GLY A 55 12.61 17.23 14.20
CA GLY A 55 12.09 17.72 15.47
C GLY A 55 10.63 17.33 15.72
N LEU A 56 10.25 17.15 17.00
CA LEU A 56 8.88 16.77 17.38
C LEU A 56 7.83 17.84 17.04
N ALA A 57 8.24 19.10 16.91
CA ALA A 57 7.33 20.17 16.49
C ALA A 57 6.78 19.98 15.07
N ALA A 58 7.52 19.30 14.19
CA ALA A 58 7.07 18.97 12.83
C ALA A 58 5.95 17.92 12.79
N LEU A 59 5.66 17.26 13.91
CA LEU A 59 4.54 16.31 14.04
C LEU A 59 3.21 16.98 14.34
N LYS A 60 3.17 18.30 14.62
CA LYS A 60 1.93 19.02 14.89
C LYS A 60 1.03 18.98 13.65
N PRO A 61 -0.23 18.47 13.79
CA PRO A 61 -1.11 18.33 12.66
C PRO A 61 -1.72 19.67 12.26
N VAL A 62 -1.81 19.93 10.97
CA VAL A 62 -2.55 21.09 10.44
C VAL A 62 -4.03 20.76 10.28
N ARG A 63 -4.34 19.53 9.80
CA ARG A 63 -5.70 19.05 9.51
C ARG A 63 -6.03 17.78 10.31
N PHE A 64 -6.19 17.90 11.63
CA PHE A 64 -6.42 16.74 12.52
C PHE A 64 -7.58 15.84 12.08
N GLY A 65 -8.72 16.40 11.65
CA GLY A 65 -9.86 15.63 11.15
C GLY A 65 -9.51 14.75 9.95
N ALA A 66 -8.64 15.21 9.05
CA ALA A 66 -8.18 14.40 7.92
C ALA A 66 -7.30 13.22 8.36
N HIS A 67 -6.48 13.41 9.43
CA HIS A 67 -5.73 12.30 10.03
C HIS A 67 -6.66 11.24 10.66
N VAL A 68 -7.74 11.66 11.33
CA VAL A 68 -8.74 10.75 11.89
C VAL A 68 -9.40 9.92 10.78
N VAL A 69 -9.90 10.57 9.73
CA VAL A 69 -10.50 9.89 8.57
C VAL A 69 -9.51 8.89 7.94
N ARG A 70 -8.25 9.34 7.71
CA ARG A 70 -7.18 8.49 7.18
C ARG A 70 -6.92 7.28 8.09
N SER A 71 -7.00 7.46 9.41
CA SER A 71 -6.73 6.39 10.38
C SER A 71 -7.85 5.35 10.40
N VAL A 72 -9.11 5.77 10.32
CA VAL A 72 -10.27 4.87 10.24
C VAL A 72 -10.18 3.99 8.99
N PHE A 73 -10.03 4.59 7.81
CA PHE A 73 -9.88 3.81 6.57
C PHE A 73 -8.59 3.00 6.56
N GLY A 74 -7.53 3.53 7.17
CA GLY A 74 -6.24 2.86 7.24
C GLY A 74 -6.25 1.58 8.07
N ILE A 75 -6.92 1.56 9.21
CA ILE A 75 -7.01 0.34 10.04
C ILE A 75 -7.85 -0.73 9.36
N ILE A 76 -8.96 -0.34 8.71
CA ILE A 76 -9.79 -1.24 7.91
C ILE A 76 -8.99 -1.82 6.74
N GLY A 77 -8.31 -0.95 5.98
CA GLY A 77 -7.48 -1.38 4.85
C GLY A 77 -6.36 -2.31 5.28
N MET A 78 -5.72 -2.05 6.43
CA MET A 78 -4.67 -2.92 6.96
C MET A 78 -5.22 -4.29 7.36
N ALA A 79 -6.38 -4.33 8.02
CA ALA A 79 -7.04 -5.58 8.38
C ALA A 79 -7.38 -6.41 7.12
N LEU A 80 -7.85 -5.78 6.06
CA LEU A 80 -8.15 -6.45 4.79
C LEU A 80 -6.89 -6.94 4.07
N VAL A 81 -5.82 -6.12 4.03
CA VAL A 81 -4.54 -6.53 3.42
C VAL A 81 -3.94 -7.73 4.16
N TYR A 82 -3.91 -7.69 5.48
CA TYR A 82 -3.39 -8.79 6.28
C TYR A 82 -4.29 -10.02 6.21
N GLY A 83 -5.62 -9.82 6.22
CA GLY A 83 -6.59 -10.90 6.01
C GLY A 83 -6.39 -11.60 4.68
N ALA A 84 -6.18 -10.86 3.60
CA ALA A 84 -5.91 -11.44 2.28
C ALA A 84 -4.62 -12.29 2.28
N VAL A 85 -3.55 -11.80 2.92
CA VAL A 85 -2.26 -12.52 3.01
C VAL A 85 -2.36 -13.81 3.86
N ILE A 86 -3.24 -13.81 4.86
CA ILE A 86 -3.50 -15.01 5.69
C ILE A 86 -4.35 -16.03 4.95
N LEU A 87 -5.34 -15.56 4.18
CA LEU A 87 -6.32 -16.43 3.49
C LEU A 87 -5.83 -16.95 2.14
N LEU A 88 -4.85 -16.29 1.52
CA LEU A 88 -4.38 -16.61 0.17
C LEU A 88 -2.87 -16.90 0.17
N PRO A 89 -2.39 -17.65 -0.84
CA PRO A 89 -0.96 -17.67 -1.14
C PRO A 89 -0.42 -16.24 -1.37
N LEU A 90 0.83 -16.00 -0.99
CA LEU A 90 1.39 -14.65 -0.95
C LEU A 90 1.42 -13.97 -2.34
N ALA A 91 1.66 -14.74 -3.40
CA ALA A 91 1.68 -14.25 -4.77
C ALA A 91 0.29 -13.82 -5.26
N GLU A 92 -0.76 -14.60 -4.94
CA GLU A 92 -2.15 -14.30 -5.27
C GLU A 92 -2.64 -13.04 -4.54
N ALA A 93 -2.41 -12.95 -3.23
CA ALA A 93 -2.73 -11.76 -2.44
C ALA A 93 -2.03 -10.50 -2.99
N THR A 94 -0.75 -10.61 -3.37
CA THR A 94 0.03 -9.53 -3.98
C THR A 94 -0.54 -9.15 -5.34
N THR A 95 -0.89 -10.14 -6.17
CA THR A 95 -1.46 -9.91 -7.51
C THR A 95 -2.81 -9.19 -7.43
N LEU A 96 -3.69 -9.60 -6.51
CA LEU A 96 -4.97 -8.91 -6.30
C LEU A 96 -4.76 -7.47 -5.83
N ASN A 97 -3.76 -7.21 -5.01
CA ASN A 97 -3.43 -5.84 -4.57
C ASN A 97 -2.99 -4.94 -5.73
N PHE A 98 -2.39 -5.49 -6.81
CA PHE A 98 -2.07 -4.73 -8.03
C PHE A 98 -3.29 -4.22 -8.79
N THR A 99 -4.49 -4.60 -8.42
CA THR A 99 -5.73 -4.00 -8.95
C THR A 99 -6.02 -2.62 -8.35
N ALA A 100 -5.30 -2.18 -7.32
CA ALA A 100 -5.50 -0.87 -6.69
C ALA A 100 -5.47 0.32 -7.68
N PRO A 101 -4.60 0.39 -8.71
CA PRO A 101 -4.67 1.45 -9.72
C PRO A 101 -5.99 1.46 -10.51
N ILE A 102 -6.61 0.31 -10.73
CA ILE A 102 -7.91 0.18 -11.40
C ILE A 102 -8.99 0.80 -10.52
N TRP A 103 -9.00 0.46 -9.23
CA TRP A 103 -9.90 1.06 -8.25
C TRP A 103 -9.68 2.55 -8.10
N ALA A 104 -8.43 3.03 -8.16
CA ALA A 104 -8.13 4.47 -8.10
C ALA A 104 -8.77 5.24 -9.26
N VAL A 105 -8.79 4.68 -10.48
CA VAL A 105 -9.49 5.29 -11.63
C VAL A 105 -11.00 5.35 -11.39
N ILE A 106 -11.59 4.26 -10.91
CA ILE A 106 -13.04 4.20 -10.62
C ILE A 106 -13.40 5.21 -9.52
N LEU A 107 -12.61 5.28 -8.45
CA LEU A 107 -12.81 6.22 -7.35
C LEU A 107 -12.64 7.68 -7.80
N SER A 108 -11.68 7.97 -8.67
CA SER A 108 -11.51 9.32 -9.22
C SER A 108 -12.75 9.77 -10.02
N MET A 109 -13.36 8.85 -10.77
CA MET A 109 -14.62 9.13 -11.48
C MET A 109 -15.76 9.42 -10.49
N LEU A 110 -15.92 8.56 -9.48
CA LEU A 110 -17.06 8.64 -8.57
C LEU A 110 -16.94 9.79 -7.58
N LEU A 111 -15.76 9.99 -6.98
CA LEU A 111 -15.53 10.97 -5.91
C LEU A 111 -15.15 12.35 -6.44
N LEU A 112 -14.30 12.41 -7.48
CA LEU A 112 -13.78 13.66 -8.03
C LEU A 112 -14.58 14.11 -9.28
N LYS A 113 -15.56 13.30 -9.72
CA LYS A 113 -16.36 13.54 -10.93
C LYS A 113 -15.50 13.81 -12.18
N GLU A 114 -14.31 13.22 -12.23
CA GLU A 114 -13.42 13.33 -13.37
C GLU A 114 -13.97 12.56 -14.57
N LYS A 115 -13.90 13.15 -15.76
CA LYS A 115 -14.25 12.46 -17.01
C LYS A 115 -13.14 11.46 -17.35
N ILE A 116 -13.47 10.18 -17.31
CA ILE A 116 -12.53 9.11 -17.65
C ILE A 116 -12.49 8.96 -19.17
N GLY A 117 -11.30 9.17 -19.75
CA GLY A 117 -11.08 8.96 -21.17
C GLY A 117 -11.04 7.46 -21.55
N ARG A 118 -11.24 7.18 -22.86
CA ARG A 118 -11.27 5.82 -23.42
C ARG A 118 -10.07 4.95 -23.02
N TYR A 119 -8.88 5.53 -22.90
CA TYR A 119 -7.67 4.78 -22.51
C TYR A 119 -7.72 4.26 -21.06
N ARG A 120 -8.29 5.02 -20.13
CA ARG A 120 -8.48 4.56 -18.74
C ARG A 120 -9.53 3.46 -18.68
N TRP A 121 -10.62 3.57 -19.45
CA TRP A 121 -11.65 2.53 -19.53
C TRP A 121 -11.13 1.24 -20.15
N SER A 122 -10.30 1.31 -21.22
CA SER A 122 -9.69 0.10 -21.79
C SER A 122 -8.73 -0.58 -20.80
N ALA A 123 -7.95 0.20 -20.05
CA ALA A 123 -7.08 -0.37 -19.02
C ALA A 123 -7.87 -1.03 -17.87
N VAL A 124 -9.00 -0.42 -17.45
CA VAL A 124 -9.90 -1.04 -16.46
C VAL A 124 -10.46 -2.35 -16.99
N ALA A 125 -10.91 -2.41 -18.24
CA ALA A 125 -11.43 -3.62 -18.86
C ALA A 125 -10.35 -4.72 -18.96
N ILE A 126 -9.15 -4.39 -19.41
CA ILE A 126 -8.00 -5.32 -19.49
C ILE A 126 -7.66 -5.86 -18.09
N GLY A 127 -7.58 -4.97 -17.08
CA GLY A 127 -7.30 -5.37 -15.70
C GLY A 127 -8.37 -6.28 -15.12
N PHE A 128 -9.64 -6.04 -15.45
CA PHE A 128 -10.75 -6.90 -15.04
C PHE A 128 -10.65 -8.30 -15.65
N VAL A 129 -10.25 -8.41 -16.92
CA VAL A 129 -9.95 -9.73 -17.55
C VAL A 129 -8.82 -10.44 -16.80
N GLY A 130 -7.77 -9.71 -16.42
CA GLY A 130 -6.68 -10.26 -15.60
C GLY A 130 -7.16 -10.78 -14.25
N ILE A 131 -8.06 -10.05 -13.56
CA ILE A 131 -8.69 -10.52 -12.31
C ILE A 131 -9.44 -11.81 -12.53
N LEU A 132 -10.29 -11.90 -13.55
CA LEU A 132 -11.06 -13.11 -13.88
C LEU A 132 -10.16 -14.31 -14.14
N ILE A 133 -9.01 -14.11 -14.78
CA ILE A 133 -8.03 -15.19 -15.03
C ILE A 133 -7.41 -15.67 -13.72
N VAL A 134 -6.99 -14.75 -12.82
CA VAL A 134 -6.38 -15.11 -11.53
C VAL A 134 -7.39 -15.80 -10.62
N THR A 135 -8.60 -15.26 -10.53
CA THR A 135 -9.62 -15.73 -9.58
C THR A 135 -10.36 -16.98 -10.03
N GLN A 136 -10.30 -17.34 -11.30
CA GLN A 136 -10.96 -18.51 -11.91
C GLN A 136 -12.35 -18.82 -11.32
N PRO A 137 -13.35 -17.97 -11.46
CA PRO A 137 -14.68 -18.26 -10.94
C PRO A 137 -15.21 -19.57 -11.57
N GLY A 138 -15.26 -20.66 -10.78
CA GLY A 138 -15.69 -22.00 -11.22
C GLY A 138 -14.57 -23.00 -11.51
N GLY A 139 -13.29 -22.64 -11.30
CA GLY A 139 -12.12 -23.54 -11.38
C GLY A 139 -11.74 -24.18 -10.04
N THR A 140 -10.53 -24.72 -9.95
CA THR A 140 -9.95 -25.22 -8.69
C THR A 140 -9.89 -24.13 -7.62
N PRO A 141 -10.25 -24.42 -6.37
CA PRO A 141 -10.70 -23.43 -5.43
C PRO A 141 -9.55 -22.59 -4.85
N VAL A 142 -9.35 -21.40 -5.41
CA VAL A 142 -8.83 -20.29 -4.58
C VAL A 142 -9.98 -19.90 -3.65
N ASP A 143 -9.71 -19.76 -2.36
CA ASP A 143 -10.77 -19.43 -1.39
C ASP A 143 -11.55 -18.17 -1.82
N PRO A 144 -12.86 -18.27 -2.09
CA PRO A 144 -13.65 -17.11 -2.52
C PRO A 144 -13.66 -15.97 -1.50
N THR A 145 -13.55 -16.32 -0.21
CA THR A 145 -13.45 -15.33 0.88
C THR A 145 -12.14 -14.56 0.78
N GLY A 146 -11.05 -15.26 0.55
CA GLY A 146 -9.73 -14.66 0.34
C GLY A 146 -9.72 -13.72 -0.87
N ILE A 147 -10.32 -14.11 -1.99
CA ILE A 147 -10.48 -13.25 -3.19
C ILE A 147 -11.26 -11.98 -2.86
N ALA A 148 -12.42 -12.12 -2.21
CA ALA A 148 -13.26 -10.97 -1.85
C ALA A 148 -12.50 -10.01 -0.90
N VAL A 149 -11.80 -10.54 0.10
CA VAL A 149 -10.97 -9.75 1.02
C VAL A 149 -9.81 -9.09 0.28
N GLY A 150 -9.14 -9.79 -0.64
CA GLY A 150 -8.04 -9.24 -1.45
C GLY A 150 -8.48 -8.09 -2.37
N LEU A 151 -9.62 -8.22 -3.04
CA LEU A 151 -10.18 -7.15 -3.87
C LEU A 151 -10.64 -5.95 -3.02
N ALA A 152 -11.27 -6.20 -1.87
CA ALA A 152 -11.63 -5.16 -0.92
C ALA A 152 -10.38 -4.45 -0.34
N ALA A 153 -9.31 -5.20 -0.09
CA ALA A 153 -8.01 -4.64 0.32
C ALA A 153 -7.47 -3.68 -0.75
N ALA A 154 -7.45 -4.09 -2.02
CA ALA A 154 -6.99 -3.26 -3.13
C ALA A 154 -7.84 -1.98 -3.30
N PHE A 155 -9.17 -2.09 -3.15
CA PHE A 155 -10.06 -0.94 -3.12
C PHE A 155 -9.69 0.04 -2.00
N MET A 156 -9.48 -0.46 -0.79
CA MET A 156 -9.09 0.36 0.36
C MET A 156 -7.71 0.99 0.16
N VAL A 157 -6.74 0.27 -0.42
CA VAL A 157 -5.42 0.83 -0.76
C VAL A 157 -5.56 2.00 -1.74
N ALA A 158 -6.43 1.89 -2.75
CA ALA A 158 -6.72 2.99 -3.67
C ALA A 158 -7.33 4.20 -2.96
N LEU A 159 -8.35 3.99 -2.12
CA LEU A 159 -9.00 5.05 -1.34
C LEU A 159 -8.03 5.76 -0.40
N ILE A 160 -7.23 4.98 0.33
CA ILE A 160 -6.19 5.48 1.23
C ILE A 160 -5.13 6.29 0.47
N SER A 161 -4.75 5.84 -0.73
CA SER A 161 -3.77 6.56 -1.56
C SER A 161 -4.26 7.95 -1.95
N ILE A 162 -5.55 8.10 -2.28
CA ILE A 162 -6.18 9.40 -2.56
C ILE A 162 -6.15 10.29 -1.30
N GLN A 163 -6.46 9.74 -0.13
CA GLN A 163 -6.41 10.48 1.13
C GLN A 163 -4.99 10.94 1.50
N ILE A 164 -3.98 10.08 1.32
CA ILE A 164 -2.58 10.44 1.55
C ILE A 164 -2.14 11.55 0.60
N GLN A 165 -2.53 11.49 -0.68
CA GLN A 165 -2.22 12.55 -1.65
C GLN A 165 -2.84 13.89 -1.23
N ASP A 166 -4.05 13.89 -0.70
CA ASP A 166 -4.70 15.09 -0.19
C ASP A 166 -4.00 15.63 1.07
N LEU A 167 -3.67 14.76 2.02
CA LEU A 167 -2.94 15.11 3.23
C LEU A 167 -1.53 15.67 2.92
N ASN A 168 -0.81 15.11 1.95
CA ASN A 168 0.52 15.55 1.55
C ASN A 168 0.58 17.00 1.03
N LYS A 169 -0.57 17.62 0.71
CA LYS A 169 -0.62 19.03 0.33
C LYS A 169 -0.40 19.99 1.50
N THR A 170 -0.68 19.53 2.72
CA THR A 170 -0.67 20.36 3.93
C THR A 170 0.20 19.79 5.06
N GLU A 171 0.52 18.50 5.01
CA GLU A 171 1.18 17.76 6.08
C GLU A 171 2.52 17.18 5.62
N GLY A 172 3.46 17.09 6.55
CA GLY A 172 4.70 16.34 6.33
C GLY A 172 4.47 14.84 6.35
N SER A 173 5.19 14.09 5.51
CA SER A 173 5.05 12.63 5.45
C SER A 173 5.28 11.94 6.78
N THR A 174 6.22 12.41 7.59
CA THR A 174 6.49 11.88 8.94
C THR A 174 5.29 12.11 9.87
N SER A 175 4.64 13.29 9.79
CA SER A 175 3.43 13.60 10.54
C SER A 175 2.27 12.69 10.16
N ILE A 176 2.08 12.42 8.86
CA ILE A 176 1.01 11.53 8.37
C ILE A 176 1.18 10.11 8.93
N VAL A 177 2.39 9.56 8.90
CA VAL A 177 2.67 8.21 9.43
C VAL A 177 2.55 8.20 10.96
N PHE A 178 3.09 9.18 11.65
CA PHE A 178 3.02 9.31 13.11
C PHE A 178 1.56 9.33 13.59
N TRP A 179 0.73 10.22 13.05
CA TRP A 179 -0.68 10.33 13.45
C TRP A 179 -1.48 9.08 13.13
N PHE A 180 -1.19 8.44 11.99
CA PHE A 180 -1.80 7.16 11.68
C PHE A 180 -1.49 6.11 12.75
N CYS A 181 -0.24 5.95 13.14
CA CYS A 181 0.14 4.98 14.17
C CYS A 181 -0.42 5.37 15.55
N LEU A 182 -0.33 6.66 15.91
CA LEU A 182 -0.81 7.16 17.20
C LEU A 182 -2.33 6.96 17.39
N LEU A 183 -3.12 7.16 16.34
CA LEU A 183 -4.57 7.03 16.42
C LEU A 183 -5.03 5.57 16.31
N THR A 184 -4.30 4.72 15.59
CA THR A 184 -4.72 3.33 15.35
C THR A 184 -4.16 2.34 16.37
N ALA A 185 -2.99 2.59 16.96
CA ALA A 185 -2.44 1.70 17.99
C ALA A 185 -3.36 1.55 19.22
N PRO A 186 -3.94 2.62 19.81
CA PRO A 186 -4.89 2.49 20.91
C PRO A 186 -6.16 1.70 20.52
N VAL A 187 -6.66 1.92 19.30
CA VAL A 187 -7.85 1.19 18.80
C VAL A 187 -7.55 -0.31 18.69
N ALA A 188 -6.39 -0.66 18.13
CA ALA A 188 -5.96 -2.05 18.07
C ALA A 188 -5.68 -2.63 19.47
N ALA A 189 -5.16 -1.84 20.40
CA ALA A 189 -4.92 -2.25 21.78
C ALA A 189 -6.19 -2.67 22.52
N LEU A 190 -7.36 -2.07 22.20
CA LEU A 190 -8.65 -2.45 22.79
C LEU A 190 -9.03 -3.92 22.52
N SER A 191 -8.50 -4.52 21.47
CA SER A 191 -8.75 -5.93 21.16
C SER A 191 -7.85 -6.89 21.95
N LEU A 192 -6.69 -6.44 22.45
CA LEU A 192 -5.71 -7.30 23.13
C LEU A 192 -6.27 -8.10 24.31
N PRO A 193 -7.14 -7.55 25.21
CA PRO A 193 -7.70 -8.32 26.29
C PRO A 193 -8.54 -9.53 25.84
N PHE A 194 -9.07 -9.50 24.60
CA PHE A 194 -9.93 -10.54 24.04
C PHE A 194 -9.18 -11.54 23.17
N VAL A 195 -8.10 -11.13 22.54
CA VAL A 195 -7.39 -11.93 21.55
C VAL A 195 -5.92 -12.21 21.92
N GLY A 196 -5.35 -11.42 22.82
CA GLY A 196 -3.97 -11.56 23.27
C GLY A 196 -3.76 -12.91 23.96
N LYS A 197 -2.70 -13.60 23.58
CA LYS A 197 -2.30 -14.91 24.15
C LYS A 197 -0.84 -14.87 24.57
N ALA A 198 -0.44 -15.83 25.39
CA ALA A 198 0.98 -16.09 25.62
C ALA A 198 1.58 -16.68 24.33
N HIS A 199 2.62 -16.03 23.83
CA HIS A 199 3.27 -16.44 22.60
C HIS A 199 4.63 -17.10 22.85
N SER A 200 5.04 -17.94 21.91
CA SER A 200 6.41 -18.45 21.83
C SER A 200 7.41 -17.31 21.58
N THR A 201 8.67 -17.54 21.89
CA THR A 201 9.75 -16.58 21.56
C THR A 201 9.77 -16.30 20.06
N GLU A 202 9.50 -17.30 19.23
CA GLU A 202 9.46 -17.17 17.78
C GLU A 202 8.34 -16.21 17.33
N ALA A 203 7.12 -16.37 17.86
CA ALA A 203 6.00 -15.46 17.55
C ALA A 203 6.29 -14.02 17.99
N TRP A 204 6.98 -13.80 19.11
CA TRP A 204 7.43 -12.49 19.54
C TRP A 204 8.46 -11.87 18.58
N LEU A 205 9.37 -12.68 18.04
CA LEU A 205 10.33 -12.23 17.02
C LEU A 205 9.60 -11.84 15.72
N LEU A 206 8.58 -12.62 15.31
CA LEU A 206 7.75 -12.29 14.14
C LEU A 206 7.00 -10.96 14.34
N LEU A 207 6.38 -10.74 15.51
CA LEU A 207 5.69 -9.48 15.84
C LEU A 207 6.64 -8.27 15.83
N GLY A 208 7.84 -8.43 16.37
CA GLY A 208 8.91 -7.42 16.28
C GLY A 208 9.32 -7.14 14.83
N GLY A 209 9.51 -8.20 14.04
CA GLY A 209 9.82 -8.14 12.63
C GLY A 209 8.73 -7.43 11.82
N ILE A 210 7.45 -7.71 12.09
CA ILE A 210 6.28 -7.03 11.50
C ILE A 210 6.35 -5.52 11.77
N GLY A 211 6.65 -5.12 12.98
CA GLY A 211 6.77 -3.71 13.35
C GLY A 211 7.93 -3.00 12.66
N LEU A 212 9.11 -3.60 12.65
CA LEU A 212 10.32 -3.04 12.04
C LEU A 212 10.22 -2.97 10.52
N SER A 213 9.77 -4.05 9.87
CA SER A 213 9.57 -4.07 8.41
C SER A 213 8.48 -3.10 7.99
N GLY A 214 7.41 -2.94 8.79
CA GLY A 214 6.38 -1.93 8.59
C GLY A 214 6.91 -0.50 8.68
N ALA A 215 7.76 -0.18 9.66
CA ALA A 215 8.41 1.11 9.79
C ALA A 215 9.36 1.39 8.61
N ALA A 216 10.23 0.42 8.28
CA ALA A 216 11.14 0.53 7.14
C ALA A 216 10.37 0.74 5.83
N ALA A 217 9.33 -0.05 5.56
CA ALA A 217 8.49 0.07 4.37
C ALA A 217 7.87 1.47 4.25
N GLN A 218 7.32 2.00 5.33
CA GLN A 218 6.71 3.34 5.34
C GLN A 218 7.73 4.45 5.07
N LEU A 219 8.91 4.39 5.70
CA LEU A 219 9.97 5.36 5.48
C LEU A 219 10.51 5.33 4.05
N LEU A 220 10.80 4.13 3.53
CA LEU A 220 11.32 3.92 2.18
C LEU A 220 10.32 4.36 1.11
N LEU A 221 9.05 4.00 1.27
CA LEU A 221 7.95 4.37 0.38
C LEU A 221 7.79 5.89 0.33
N THR A 222 7.72 6.53 1.48
CA THR A 222 7.53 7.98 1.61
C THR A 222 8.71 8.74 0.99
N ASN A 223 9.95 8.33 1.29
CA ASN A 223 11.14 8.96 0.73
C ASN A 223 11.28 8.72 -0.78
N SER A 224 10.84 7.56 -1.30
CA SER A 224 10.86 7.32 -2.74
C SER A 224 10.01 8.32 -3.51
N LEU A 225 8.85 8.70 -2.97
CA LEU A 225 7.93 9.68 -3.55
C LEU A 225 8.47 11.13 -3.45
N ARG A 226 9.37 11.40 -2.51
CA ARG A 226 10.02 12.70 -2.39
C ARG A 226 11.04 12.96 -3.49
N TYR A 227 11.75 11.91 -3.94
CA TYR A 227 12.87 12.01 -4.91
C TYR A 227 12.48 11.60 -6.33
N GLY A 228 11.29 11.04 -6.56
CA GLY A 228 10.84 10.58 -7.88
C GLY A 228 9.40 10.93 -8.19
N SER A 229 9.08 11.02 -9.50
CA SER A 229 7.68 11.15 -9.89
C SER A 229 6.91 9.87 -9.56
N ALA A 230 5.69 10.01 -9.05
CA ALA A 230 4.83 8.87 -8.72
C ALA A 230 4.70 7.89 -9.91
N ALA A 231 4.55 8.40 -11.13
CA ALA A 231 4.44 7.59 -12.34
C ALA A 231 5.67 6.69 -12.62
N THR A 232 6.89 7.15 -12.26
CA THR A 232 8.11 6.36 -12.47
C THR A 232 8.33 5.35 -11.35
N VAL A 233 7.94 5.71 -10.13
CA VAL A 233 8.26 4.97 -8.91
C VAL A 233 7.26 3.84 -8.68
N ILE A 234 5.97 4.05 -8.95
CA ILE A 234 4.90 3.06 -8.72
C ILE A 234 5.08 1.81 -9.59
N VAL A 235 5.65 1.93 -10.80
CA VAL A 235 5.93 0.75 -11.64
C VAL A 235 6.88 -0.23 -10.95
N MET A 236 7.73 0.26 -10.04
CA MET A 236 8.62 -0.61 -9.26
C MET A 236 7.89 -1.46 -8.22
N ASP A 237 6.66 -1.12 -7.84
CA ASP A 237 5.87 -1.94 -6.91
C ASP A 237 5.54 -3.32 -7.47
N TYR A 238 5.48 -3.45 -8.80
CA TYR A 238 5.27 -4.75 -9.44
C TYR A 238 6.39 -5.76 -9.18
N THR A 239 7.58 -5.29 -8.76
CA THR A 239 8.64 -6.19 -8.30
C THR A 239 8.28 -6.93 -7.01
N ALA A 240 7.27 -6.46 -6.25
CA ALA A 240 6.74 -7.16 -5.10
C ALA A 240 6.26 -8.59 -5.44
N LEU A 241 5.78 -8.82 -6.69
CA LEU A 241 5.39 -10.16 -7.11
C LEU A 241 6.58 -11.13 -7.18
N LEU A 242 7.76 -10.65 -7.61
CA LEU A 242 8.97 -11.48 -7.62
C LEU A 242 9.33 -11.93 -6.21
N TRP A 243 9.30 -11.01 -5.26
CA TRP A 243 9.58 -11.30 -3.85
C TRP A 243 8.49 -12.17 -3.23
N ALA A 244 7.21 -11.91 -3.54
CA ALA A 244 6.08 -12.70 -3.06
C ALA A 244 6.15 -14.15 -3.57
N THR A 245 6.50 -14.35 -4.84
CA THR A 245 6.73 -15.68 -5.43
C THR A 245 7.91 -16.38 -4.78
N LEU A 246 9.03 -15.66 -4.57
CA LEU A 246 10.22 -16.23 -3.92
C LEU A 246 9.93 -16.67 -2.49
N TYR A 247 9.28 -15.82 -1.70
CA TYR A 247 8.91 -16.16 -0.32
C TYR A 247 7.84 -17.25 -0.28
N GLY A 248 6.85 -17.21 -1.17
CA GLY A 248 5.83 -18.26 -1.30
C GLY A 248 6.50 -19.63 -1.49
N TRP A 249 7.45 -19.71 -2.43
CA TRP A 249 8.17 -20.95 -2.71
C TRP A 249 9.12 -21.37 -1.58
N GLN A 250 9.96 -20.46 -1.07
CA GLN A 250 11.02 -20.83 -0.13
C GLN A 250 10.55 -21.00 1.33
N VAL A 251 9.51 -20.28 1.72
CA VAL A 251 9.05 -20.21 3.11
C VAL A 251 7.78 -21.02 3.34
N PHE A 252 6.88 -21.04 2.36
CA PHE A 252 5.56 -21.67 2.47
C PHE A 252 5.42 -22.92 1.60
N ASP A 253 6.42 -23.25 0.79
CA ASP A 253 6.34 -24.31 -0.23
C ASP A 253 5.15 -24.16 -1.20
N GLU A 254 4.72 -22.92 -1.42
CA GLU A 254 3.60 -22.53 -2.25
C GLU A 254 4.10 -21.85 -3.52
N LEU A 255 3.83 -22.47 -4.69
CA LEU A 255 4.02 -21.80 -5.98
C LEU A 255 2.70 -21.15 -6.42
N PRO A 256 2.77 -19.99 -7.13
CA PRO A 256 1.59 -19.36 -7.69
C PRO A 256 0.82 -20.31 -8.59
N ALA A 257 -0.52 -20.24 -8.55
CA ALA A 257 -1.36 -20.98 -9.48
C ALA A 257 -0.98 -20.69 -10.94
N PRO A 258 -1.05 -21.65 -11.88
CA PRO A 258 -0.71 -21.43 -13.29
C PRO A 258 -1.41 -20.22 -13.91
N THR A 259 -2.62 -19.91 -13.48
CA THR A 259 -3.41 -18.76 -13.92
C THR A 259 -2.87 -17.43 -13.41
N THR A 260 -2.20 -17.42 -12.26
CA THR A 260 -1.52 -16.22 -11.75
C THR A 260 -0.39 -15.81 -12.69
N TRP A 261 0.34 -16.76 -13.28
CA TRP A 261 1.38 -16.48 -14.28
C TRP A 261 0.86 -15.81 -15.56
N ILE A 262 -0.44 -16.00 -15.88
CA ILE A 262 -1.10 -15.37 -17.03
C ILE A 262 -1.79 -14.07 -16.60
N GLY A 263 -2.57 -14.11 -15.56
CA GLY A 263 -3.39 -12.97 -15.12
C GLY A 263 -2.59 -11.85 -14.49
N ALA A 264 -1.51 -12.13 -13.73
CA ALA A 264 -0.69 -11.12 -13.11
C ALA A 264 0.00 -10.18 -14.14
N PRO A 265 0.65 -10.66 -15.22
CA PRO A 265 1.16 -9.78 -16.27
C PRO A 265 0.07 -8.89 -16.91
N ILE A 266 -1.15 -9.38 -17.08
CA ILE A 266 -2.28 -8.62 -17.64
C ILE A 266 -2.67 -7.49 -16.66
N ILE A 267 -2.80 -7.77 -15.37
CA ILE A 267 -3.10 -6.76 -14.33
C ILE A 267 -1.97 -5.72 -14.26
N ILE A 268 -0.72 -6.17 -14.28
CA ILE A 268 0.46 -5.29 -14.28
C ILE A 268 0.47 -4.38 -15.50
N LEU A 269 0.17 -4.92 -16.69
CA LEU A 269 0.07 -4.15 -17.93
C LEU A 269 -1.03 -3.09 -17.83
N ALA A 270 -2.23 -3.47 -17.37
CA ALA A 270 -3.35 -2.56 -17.18
C ALA A 270 -3.00 -1.42 -16.19
N GLY A 271 -2.44 -1.75 -15.04
CA GLY A 271 -2.00 -0.78 -14.05
C GLY A 271 -0.88 0.14 -14.59
N SER A 272 0.08 -0.41 -15.33
CA SER A 272 1.15 0.36 -15.97
C SER A 272 0.63 1.37 -16.98
N ILE A 273 -0.34 1.00 -17.82
CA ILE A 273 -0.99 1.90 -18.78
C ILE A 273 -1.64 3.07 -18.04
N ILE A 274 -2.35 2.82 -16.94
CA ILE A 274 -2.98 3.86 -16.12
C ILE A 274 -1.91 4.82 -15.59
N VAL A 275 -0.90 4.30 -14.92
CA VAL A 275 0.14 5.09 -14.25
C VAL A 275 0.94 5.94 -15.26
N LEU A 276 1.35 5.36 -16.39
CA LEU A 276 2.09 6.08 -17.43
C LEU A 276 1.24 7.19 -18.05
N ARG A 277 -0.04 6.95 -18.28
CA ARG A 277 -0.96 7.95 -18.82
C ARG A 277 -1.19 9.10 -17.84
N GLU A 278 -1.38 8.82 -16.55
CA GLU A 278 -1.50 9.84 -15.51
C GLU A 278 -0.25 10.71 -15.44
N GLY A 279 0.92 10.10 -15.47
CA GLY A 279 2.19 10.83 -15.48
C GLY A 279 2.34 11.75 -16.71
N HIS A 280 1.89 11.29 -17.89
CA HIS A 280 1.91 12.10 -19.11
C HIS A 280 0.98 13.31 -19.01
N LEU A 281 -0.27 13.10 -18.55
CA LEU A 281 -1.25 14.17 -18.38
C LEU A 281 -0.80 15.21 -17.32
N ALA A 282 -0.22 14.76 -16.22
CA ALA A 282 0.32 15.64 -15.19
C ALA A 282 1.46 16.53 -15.72
N ARG A 283 2.35 15.96 -16.55
CA ARG A 283 3.42 16.73 -17.22
C ARG A 283 2.87 17.76 -18.22
N GLN A 284 1.83 17.41 -18.99
CA GLN A 284 1.19 18.34 -19.92
C GLN A 284 0.54 19.52 -19.18
N LYS A 285 -0.19 19.26 -18.09
CA LYS A 285 -0.79 20.31 -17.26
C LYS A 285 0.27 21.26 -16.71
N ARG A 286 1.37 20.73 -16.14
CA ARG A 286 2.47 21.57 -15.61
C ARG A 286 3.12 22.44 -16.69
N ARG A 287 3.29 21.92 -17.90
CA ARG A 287 3.83 22.70 -19.04
C ARG A 287 2.87 23.81 -19.47
N ALA A 288 1.58 23.54 -19.53
CA ALA A 288 0.57 24.55 -19.87
C ALA A 288 0.56 25.68 -18.82
N THR A 289 0.54 25.36 -17.52
CA THR A 289 0.59 26.36 -16.44
C THR A 289 1.86 27.20 -16.48
N ALA A 290 3.02 26.59 -16.76
CA ALA A 290 4.30 27.32 -16.87
C ALA A 290 4.38 28.26 -18.10
N LEU A 291 3.57 28.03 -19.13
CA LEU A 291 3.47 28.90 -20.30
C LEU A 291 2.48 30.06 -20.08
N GLU A 292 1.55 29.92 -19.14
CA GLU A 292 0.57 30.92 -18.75
C GLU A 292 1.09 31.88 -17.66
N GLU A 293 2.22 31.57 -17.00
CA GLU A 293 2.84 32.43 -16.00
C GLU A 293 3.43 33.69 -16.70
N PRO A 294 3.01 34.92 -16.35
CA PRO A 294 3.54 36.13 -16.94
C PRO A 294 5.05 36.25 -16.70
N LEU A 295 5.81 36.65 -17.71
CA LEU A 295 7.22 36.95 -17.56
C LEU A 295 7.40 37.97 -16.42
N PRO A 296 8.38 37.79 -15.54
CA PRO A 296 8.68 38.77 -14.49
C PRO A 296 8.92 40.14 -15.14
N PRO A 297 8.43 41.24 -14.53
CA PRO A 297 8.64 42.56 -15.07
C PRO A 297 10.14 42.80 -15.28
N GLN A 298 10.53 43.10 -16.50
CA GLN A 298 11.90 43.48 -16.81
C GLN A 298 12.21 44.78 -16.03
N THR A 299 12.97 44.68 -14.97
CA THR A 299 13.54 45.84 -14.28
C THR A 299 14.49 46.55 -15.25
N ARG A 300 14.08 47.73 -15.70
CA ARG A 300 14.95 48.69 -16.40
C ARG A 300 15.80 49.44 -15.38
#